data_87d5a00c07ef287605997500b878c700
#
_entry.id   87d5a00c07ef287605997500b878c700
#
_cell.length_a   1.000
_cell.length_b   1.000
_cell.length_c   1.000
_cell.angle_alpha   90.00
_cell.angle_beta   90.00
_cell.angle_gamma   90.00
#
_symmetry.space_group_name_H-M   'P 1'
#
loop_
_entity.id
_entity.type
_entity.pdbx_description
1 polymer ?
#
loop_
_entity_poly.entity_id
_entity_poly.type
_entity_poly.pdbx_seq_one_letter_code
_entity_poly.pdbx_strand_id
1 'polypeptide(L)'
;MSEHQVEAIRPYDQQKTKAEQVRQMFDNIAPAYDFMNRAMTLGVDRWWRRVAVKKVAHAAPRHILDVATGTGDFALALYDHIHPEHIDGIDLSDGMLEVARRKAAQRDLQQHITFVQGDCLALPYPDESMDAVTVAFGVRNFEHIDQGYREMYRVLKPGGTLCVVELSTPTNRVVRWFYDLYTLHIIPFVGSLKSGDRDAYRYLPLSIAAVPQGEDMLELMRQAGFGHGAVQRLTFGTCSIYTAQR
;
A
#
# COMPACT_ATOMS: atom_id res chain seq x y z
N MET A 1 -9.28 -22.11 -1.71
CA MET A 1 -8.66 -20.78 -1.64
C MET A 1 -7.47 -20.81 -2.58
N SER A 2 -7.44 -19.97 -3.62
CA SER A 2 -6.29 -19.88 -4.52
C SER A 2 -5.16 -19.18 -3.76
N GLU A 3 -4.05 -19.84 -3.60
CA GLU A 3 -2.86 -19.28 -2.98
C GLU A 3 -2.11 -18.46 -4.05
N HIS A 4 -2.07 -17.14 -3.90
CA HIS A 4 -1.35 -16.28 -4.84
C HIS A 4 0.16 -16.40 -4.60
N GLN A 5 0.94 -16.40 -5.68
CA GLN A 5 2.39 -16.57 -5.59
C GLN A 5 3.06 -15.62 -4.57
N VAL A 6 2.57 -14.39 -4.45
CA VAL A 6 3.12 -13.40 -3.53
C VAL A 6 2.85 -13.76 -2.05
N GLU A 7 1.82 -14.55 -1.75
CA GLU A 7 1.52 -15.01 -0.37
C GLU A 7 2.59 -15.97 0.17
N ALA A 8 3.24 -16.72 -0.73
CA ALA A 8 4.35 -17.62 -0.38
C ALA A 8 5.69 -16.90 -0.19
N ILE A 9 5.83 -15.65 -0.67
CA ILE A 9 7.08 -14.89 -0.55
C ILE A 9 7.16 -14.23 0.81
N ARG A 10 8.25 -14.50 1.53
CA ARG A 10 8.51 -14.03 2.89
C ARG A 10 9.82 -13.26 2.98
N PRO A 11 9.90 -12.21 3.84
CA PRO A 11 11.14 -11.44 4.00
C PRO A 11 12.32 -12.23 4.58
N TYR A 12 12.06 -13.11 5.57
CA TYR A 12 13.12 -13.75 6.35
C TYR A 12 12.95 -15.28 6.42
N ASP A 13 12.60 -15.80 7.61
CA ASP A 13 12.53 -17.22 7.95
C ASP A 13 11.14 -17.79 7.62
N GLN A 14 11.11 -19.07 7.25
CA GLN A 14 9.87 -19.79 6.93
C GLN A 14 9.11 -20.31 8.16
N GLN A 15 9.68 -20.22 9.37
CA GLN A 15 9.04 -20.71 10.60
C GLN A 15 7.94 -19.78 11.14
N LYS A 16 7.93 -18.51 10.74
CA LYS A 16 6.93 -17.51 11.13
C LYS A 16 5.93 -17.27 10.00
N THR A 17 4.74 -16.77 10.35
CA THR A 17 3.76 -16.33 9.33
C THR A 17 4.31 -15.18 8.48
N LYS A 18 3.74 -14.96 7.30
CA LYS A 18 4.12 -13.81 6.45
C LYS A 18 3.84 -12.50 7.18
N ALA A 19 2.69 -12.38 7.84
CA ALA A 19 2.30 -11.18 8.59
C ALA A 19 3.32 -10.82 9.68
N GLU A 20 3.77 -11.80 10.47
CA GLU A 20 4.79 -11.60 11.52
C GLU A 20 6.13 -11.13 10.94
N GLN A 21 6.57 -11.73 9.84
CA GLN A 21 7.83 -11.37 9.18
C GLN A 21 7.77 -10.00 8.53
N VAL A 22 6.66 -9.67 7.87
CA VAL A 22 6.40 -8.36 7.28
C VAL A 22 6.36 -7.28 8.35
N ARG A 23 5.67 -7.53 9.48
CA ARG A 23 5.66 -6.62 10.62
C ARG A 23 7.08 -6.36 11.13
N GLN A 24 7.85 -7.43 11.40
CA GLN A 24 9.23 -7.32 11.87
C GLN A 24 10.10 -6.52 10.88
N MET A 25 9.98 -6.79 9.58
CA MET A 25 10.72 -6.07 8.55
C MET A 25 10.41 -4.56 8.58
N PHE A 26 9.12 -4.20 8.62
CA PHE A 26 8.71 -2.80 8.63
C PHE A 26 9.08 -2.09 9.93
N ASP A 27 8.99 -2.76 11.09
CA ASP A 27 9.49 -2.21 12.37
C ASP A 27 10.98 -1.89 12.30
N ASN A 28 11.79 -2.78 11.69
CA ASN A 28 13.23 -2.59 11.55
C ASN A 28 13.59 -1.41 10.64
N ILE A 29 12.89 -1.22 9.52
CA ILE A 29 13.21 -0.19 8.54
C ILE A 29 12.48 1.14 8.76
N ALA A 30 11.51 1.21 9.67
CA ALA A 30 10.66 2.39 9.88
C ALA A 30 11.42 3.72 9.99
N PRO A 31 12.56 3.84 10.73
CA PRO A 31 13.29 5.10 10.84
C PRO A 31 13.86 5.61 9.52
N ALA A 32 14.19 4.72 8.58
CA ALA A 32 14.80 5.06 7.31
C ALA A 32 13.82 4.99 6.12
N TYR A 33 12.60 4.50 6.35
CA TYR A 33 11.64 4.10 5.30
C TYR A 33 11.33 5.22 4.32
N ASP A 34 10.95 6.41 4.81
CA ASP A 34 10.58 7.53 3.94
C ASP A 34 11.75 8.01 3.08
N PHE A 35 12.94 8.06 3.67
CA PHE A 35 14.15 8.43 2.94
C PHE A 35 14.45 7.41 1.84
N MET A 36 14.38 6.12 2.17
CA MET A 36 14.67 5.04 1.23
C MET A 36 13.66 4.98 0.09
N ASN A 37 12.36 5.12 0.39
CA ASN A 37 11.33 5.19 -0.65
C ASN A 37 11.56 6.36 -1.61
N ARG A 38 11.89 7.54 -1.09
CA ARG A 38 12.19 8.71 -1.91
C ARG A 38 13.44 8.50 -2.76
N ALA A 39 14.47 7.89 -2.20
CA ALA A 39 15.72 7.60 -2.92
C ALA A 39 15.48 6.57 -4.04
N MET A 40 14.75 5.47 -3.73
CA MET A 40 14.45 4.40 -4.70
C MET A 40 13.46 4.83 -5.78
N THR A 41 12.57 5.77 -5.52
CA THR A 41 11.60 6.26 -6.52
C THR A 41 12.04 7.58 -7.16
N LEU A 42 13.20 8.13 -6.78
CA LEU A 42 13.64 9.48 -7.14
C LEU A 42 12.57 10.55 -6.84
N GLY A 43 11.75 10.31 -5.79
CA GLY A 43 10.67 11.19 -5.36
C GLY A 43 9.39 11.15 -6.21
N VAL A 44 9.33 10.28 -7.22
CA VAL A 44 8.15 10.14 -8.12
C VAL A 44 6.95 9.54 -7.36
N ASP A 45 7.18 8.80 -6.27
CA ASP A 45 6.13 8.25 -5.40
C ASP A 45 5.14 9.31 -4.90
N ARG A 46 5.59 10.54 -4.66
CA ARG A 46 4.73 11.67 -4.30
C ARG A 46 3.75 12.05 -5.42
N TRP A 47 4.21 11.98 -6.66
CA TRP A 47 3.35 12.25 -7.81
C TRP A 47 2.33 11.13 -7.99
N TRP A 48 2.71 9.85 -7.80
CA TRP A 48 1.78 8.73 -7.85
C TRP A 48 0.66 8.89 -6.83
N ARG A 49 1.01 9.21 -5.56
CA ARG A 49 0.01 9.48 -4.51
C ARG A 49 -0.90 10.65 -4.87
N ARG A 50 -0.38 11.75 -5.43
CA ARG A 50 -1.22 12.89 -5.87
C ARG A 50 -2.22 12.49 -6.95
N VAL A 51 -1.83 11.63 -7.89
CA VAL A 51 -2.75 11.12 -8.92
C VAL A 51 -3.85 10.27 -8.27
N ALA A 52 -3.50 9.40 -7.32
CA ALA A 52 -4.45 8.58 -6.59
C ALA A 52 -5.40 9.43 -5.72
N VAL A 53 -4.87 10.41 -4.98
CA VAL A 53 -5.68 11.36 -4.19
C VAL A 53 -6.75 12.04 -5.04
N LYS A 54 -6.41 12.49 -6.26
CA LYS A 54 -7.38 13.11 -7.17
C LYS A 54 -8.52 12.14 -7.54
N LYS A 55 -8.23 10.85 -7.68
CA LYS A 55 -9.27 9.85 -7.98
C LYS A 55 -10.22 9.65 -6.78
N VAL A 56 -9.69 9.59 -5.58
CA VAL A 56 -10.47 9.48 -4.33
C VAL A 56 -11.29 10.76 -4.10
N ALA A 57 -10.74 11.93 -4.39
CA ALA A 57 -11.38 13.22 -4.19
C ALA A 57 -12.68 13.40 -4.99
N HIS A 58 -12.83 12.73 -6.15
CA HIS A 58 -14.06 12.79 -6.95
C HIS A 58 -15.30 12.29 -6.20
N ALA A 59 -15.13 11.37 -5.26
CA ALA A 59 -16.22 10.85 -4.42
C ALA A 59 -16.55 11.75 -3.22
N ALA A 60 -15.76 12.81 -2.96
CA ALA A 60 -15.87 13.70 -1.80
C ALA A 60 -16.10 12.94 -0.46
N PRO A 61 -15.24 11.94 -0.13
CA PRO A 61 -15.43 11.08 1.03
C PRO A 61 -15.25 11.87 2.32
N ARG A 62 -16.11 11.59 3.32
CA ARG A 62 -16.04 12.18 4.67
C ARG A 62 -15.22 11.32 5.63
N HIS A 63 -15.35 9.99 5.52
CA HIS A 63 -14.62 9.02 6.32
C HIS A 63 -13.79 8.12 5.42
N ILE A 64 -12.47 8.15 5.59
CA ILE A 64 -11.50 7.39 4.78
C ILE A 64 -10.75 6.41 5.67
N LEU A 65 -10.60 5.18 5.22
CA LEU A 65 -9.70 4.20 5.81
C LEU A 65 -8.47 4.02 4.90
N ASP A 66 -7.28 4.30 5.43
CA ASP A 66 -6.00 4.04 4.75
C ASP A 66 -5.38 2.76 5.31
N VAL A 67 -5.48 1.67 4.54
CA VAL A 67 -5.03 0.33 4.94
C VAL A 67 -3.56 0.15 4.59
N ALA A 68 -2.80 -0.48 5.49
CA ALA A 68 -1.35 -0.55 5.43
C ALA A 68 -0.73 0.85 5.26
N THR A 69 -1.16 1.77 6.13
CA THR A 69 -0.86 3.20 6.06
C THR A 69 0.63 3.52 6.21
N GLY A 70 1.41 2.59 6.79
CA GLY A 70 2.84 2.75 7.02
C GLY A 70 3.16 4.00 7.85
N THR A 71 4.03 4.86 7.32
CA THR A 71 4.41 6.14 7.94
C THR A 71 3.38 7.26 7.73
N GLY A 72 2.17 6.96 7.23
CA GLY A 72 1.06 7.90 7.08
C GLY A 72 1.16 8.86 5.89
N ASP A 73 2.13 8.71 4.99
CA ASP A 73 2.33 9.65 3.87
C ASP A 73 1.11 9.76 2.96
N PHE A 74 0.35 8.66 2.77
CA PHE A 74 -0.85 8.70 1.92
C PHE A 74 -2.03 9.31 2.66
N ALA A 75 -2.26 8.93 3.92
CA ALA A 75 -3.28 9.55 4.78
C ALA A 75 -3.10 11.08 4.89
N LEU A 76 -1.87 11.54 5.10
CA LEU A 76 -1.55 12.97 5.14
C LEU A 76 -1.83 13.66 3.79
N ALA A 77 -1.47 13.02 2.66
CA ALA A 77 -1.73 13.56 1.33
C ALA A 77 -3.23 13.61 0.99
N LEU A 78 -4.02 12.63 1.46
CA LEU A 78 -5.48 12.62 1.35
C LEU A 78 -6.08 13.77 2.14
N TYR A 79 -5.63 13.98 3.39
CA TYR A 79 -6.12 15.09 4.20
C TYR A 79 -5.82 16.45 3.57
N ASP A 80 -4.60 16.66 3.08
CA ASP A 80 -4.18 17.93 2.46
C ASP A 80 -5.01 18.34 1.26
N HIS A 81 -5.60 17.39 0.57
CA HIS A 81 -6.28 17.65 -0.69
C HIS A 81 -7.79 17.56 -0.60
N ILE A 82 -8.32 16.68 0.26
CA ILE A 82 -9.76 16.37 0.36
C ILE A 82 -10.37 17.08 1.55
N HIS A 83 -9.62 17.23 2.65
CA HIS A 83 -10.10 17.71 3.95
C HIS A 83 -11.35 16.91 4.45
N PRO A 84 -11.26 15.57 4.52
CA PRO A 84 -12.37 14.75 5.02
C PRO A 84 -12.62 15.04 6.51
N GLU A 85 -13.75 14.58 7.04
CA GLU A 85 -14.05 14.70 8.46
C GLU A 85 -13.06 13.89 9.29
N HIS A 86 -12.76 12.66 8.86
CA HIS A 86 -11.80 11.80 9.55
C HIS A 86 -11.11 10.82 8.60
N ILE A 87 -9.85 10.53 8.93
CA ILE A 87 -9.07 9.45 8.30
C ILE A 87 -8.59 8.49 9.39
N ASP A 88 -8.88 7.21 9.22
CA ASP A 88 -8.27 6.14 9.98
C ASP A 88 -7.14 5.51 9.17
N GLY A 89 -5.92 5.46 9.71
CA GLY A 89 -4.80 4.74 9.16
C GLY A 89 -4.52 3.47 9.96
N ILE A 90 -4.56 2.30 9.32
CA ILE A 90 -4.30 1.02 9.99
C ILE A 90 -3.05 0.36 9.42
N ASP A 91 -2.19 -0.19 10.30
CA ASP A 91 -0.99 -0.94 9.92
C ASP A 91 -0.65 -2.02 10.96
N LEU A 92 0.05 -3.07 10.54
CA LEU A 92 0.56 -4.11 11.44
C LEU A 92 1.77 -3.63 12.25
N SER A 93 2.59 -2.74 11.69
CA SER A 93 3.85 -2.25 12.26
C SER A 93 3.60 -1.03 13.15
N ASP A 94 3.77 -1.21 14.46
CA ASP A 94 3.67 -0.07 15.39
C ASP A 94 4.83 0.91 15.21
N GLY A 95 6.01 0.43 14.82
CA GLY A 95 7.14 1.30 14.48
C GLY A 95 6.85 2.26 13.33
N MET A 96 6.12 1.81 12.30
CA MET A 96 5.62 2.67 11.23
C MET A 96 4.58 3.68 11.74
N LEU A 97 3.62 3.21 12.55
CA LEU A 97 2.57 4.05 13.11
C LEU A 97 3.11 5.13 14.06
N GLU A 98 4.18 4.86 14.80
CA GLU A 98 4.86 5.89 15.61
C GLU A 98 5.40 7.03 14.75
N VAL A 99 5.97 6.73 13.57
CA VAL A 99 6.40 7.75 12.62
C VAL A 99 5.19 8.52 12.08
N ALA A 100 4.10 7.84 11.74
CA ALA A 100 2.86 8.45 11.24
C ALA A 100 2.24 9.39 12.28
N ARG A 101 2.10 8.92 13.53
CA ARG A 101 1.57 9.73 14.67
C ARG A 101 2.41 10.98 14.90
N ARG A 102 3.74 10.87 14.84
CA ARG A 102 4.66 12.01 14.99
C ARG A 102 4.47 13.02 13.85
N LYS A 103 4.33 12.58 12.60
CA LYS A 103 4.06 13.47 11.46
C LYS A 103 2.72 14.19 11.59
N ALA A 104 1.68 13.51 12.03
CA ALA A 104 0.36 14.11 12.26
C ALA A 104 0.42 15.12 13.42
N ALA A 105 1.13 14.81 14.52
CA ALA A 105 1.31 15.70 15.64
C ALA A 105 2.09 16.98 15.28
N GLN A 106 3.10 16.87 14.42
CA GLN A 106 3.85 18.03 13.92
C GLN A 106 3.02 18.99 13.06
N ARG A 107 1.82 18.57 12.67
CA ARG A 107 0.90 19.30 11.81
C ARG A 107 -0.45 19.59 12.46
N ASP A 108 -0.59 19.30 13.75
CA ASP A 108 -1.81 19.47 14.55
C ASP A 108 -3.03 18.71 13.97
N LEU A 109 -2.79 17.52 13.37
CA LEU A 109 -3.81 16.74 12.68
C LEU A 109 -4.39 15.56 13.50
N GLN A 110 -4.06 15.42 14.78
CA GLN A 110 -4.45 14.28 15.63
C GLN A 110 -5.96 14.16 15.83
N GLN A 111 -6.71 15.23 15.64
CA GLN A 111 -8.19 15.22 15.71
C GLN A 111 -8.82 14.77 14.39
N HIS A 112 -8.08 14.80 13.29
CA HIS A 112 -8.55 14.47 11.95
C HIS A 112 -8.02 13.14 11.42
N ILE A 113 -6.86 12.70 11.92
CA ILE A 113 -6.23 11.45 11.49
C ILE A 113 -5.86 10.62 12.71
N THR A 114 -6.42 9.42 12.78
CA THR A 114 -6.08 8.43 13.81
C THR A 114 -5.26 7.29 13.21
N PHE A 115 -4.21 6.85 13.92
CA PHE A 115 -3.38 5.73 13.51
C PHE A 115 -3.50 4.58 14.51
N VAL A 116 -4.00 3.42 14.03
CA VAL A 116 -4.34 2.26 14.84
C VAL A 116 -3.55 1.04 14.36
N GLN A 117 -2.99 0.27 15.32
CA GLN A 117 -2.40 -1.01 14.99
C GLN A 117 -3.51 -2.04 14.75
N GLY A 118 -3.42 -2.77 13.63
CA GLY A 118 -4.38 -3.81 13.30
C GLY A 118 -4.05 -4.53 12.00
N ASP A 119 -4.76 -5.63 11.80
CA ASP A 119 -4.61 -6.49 10.63
C ASP A 119 -5.67 -6.13 9.57
N CYS A 120 -5.22 -5.93 8.34
CA CYS A 120 -6.10 -5.71 7.19
C CYS A 120 -6.97 -6.93 6.84
N LEU A 121 -6.64 -8.10 7.38
CA LEU A 121 -7.42 -9.33 7.20
C LEU A 121 -8.60 -9.42 8.19
N ALA A 122 -8.66 -8.56 9.20
CA ALA A 122 -9.72 -8.48 10.21
C ALA A 122 -9.86 -7.02 10.66
N LEU A 123 -10.40 -6.17 9.81
CA LEU A 123 -10.53 -4.74 10.05
C LEU A 123 -11.47 -4.45 11.24
N PRO A 124 -11.02 -3.71 12.28
CA PRO A 124 -11.82 -3.44 13.47
C PRO A 124 -12.87 -2.34 13.26
N TYR A 125 -13.48 -2.31 12.09
CA TYR A 125 -14.49 -1.35 11.71
C TYR A 125 -15.81 -2.04 11.36
N PRO A 126 -16.98 -1.41 11.64
CA PRO A 126 -18.25 -1.95 11.24
C PRO A 126 -18.40 -2.06 9.71
N ASP A 127 -19.33 -2.92 9.29
CA ASP A 127 -19.74 -2.97 7.90
C ASP A 127 -20.26 -1.60 7.44
N GLU A 128 -20.00 -1.23 6.20
CA GLU A 128 -20.55 -0.03 5.56
C GLU A 128 -20.29 1.27 6.36
N SER A 129 -19.13 1.39 6.99
CA SER A 129 -18.75 2.55 7.80
C SER A 129 -17.91 3.57 7.06
N MET A 130 -17.18 3.18 5.98
CA MET A 130 -16.23 4.02 5.27
C MET A 130 -16.76 4.49 3.92
N ASP A 131 -16.51 5.76 3.57
CA ASP A 131 -16.86 6.32 2.25
C ASP A 131 -15.80 5.97 1.20
N ALA A 132 -14.54 5.86 1.63
CA ALA A 132 -13.45 5.40 0.79
C ALA A 132 -12.46 4.53 1.58
N VAL A 133 -11.86 3.56 0.89
CA VAL A 133 -10.72 2.77 1.38
C VAL A 133 -9.55 2.98 0.44
N THR A 134 -8.37 3.24 1.00
CA THR A 134 -7.14 3.43 0.24
C THR A 134 -6.06 2.47 0.69
N VAL A 135 -5.17 2.07 -0.22
CA VAL A 135 -3.97 1.29 0.06
C VAL A 135 -2.84 1.82 -0.82
N ALA A 136 -1.69 2.14 -0.26
CA ALA A 136 -0.52 2.50 -1.05
C ALA A 136 0.67 1.59 -0.74
N PHE A 137 1.08 0.78 -1.75
CA PHE A 137 2.24 -0.13 -1.68
C PHE A 137 2.13 -1.21 -0.59
N GLY A 138 0.89 -1.56 -0.21
CA GLY A 138 0.59 -2.49 0.89
C GLY A 138 0.16 -3.87 0.44
N VAL A 139 -0.61 -3.99 -0.66
CA VAL A 139 -1.30 -5.22 -1.06
C VAL A 139 -0.35 -6.41 -1.25
N ARG A 140 0.83 -6.20 -1.82
CA ARG A 140 1.84 -7.27 -2.00
C ARG A 140 2.32 -7.89 -0.69
N ASN A 141 2.10 -7.21 0.44
CA ASN A 141 2.53 -7.65 1.77
C ASN A 141 1.43 -8.41 2.52
N PHE A 142 0.19 -8.42 2.03
CA PHE A 142 -0.91 -9.17 2.67
C PHE A 142 -0.59 -10.66 2.71
N GLU A 143 -0.93 -11.31 3.82
CA GLU A 143 -0.79 -12.76 3.96
C GLU A 143 -1.83 -13.49 3.12
N HIS A 144 -3.07 -12.95 3.04
CA HIS A 144 -4.18 -13.44 2.23
C HIS A 144 -4.83 -12.27 1.49
N ILE A 145 -4.48 -12.09 0.23
CA ILE A 145 -4.95 -10.93 -0.58
C ILE A 145 -6.48 -10.94 -0.75
N ASP A 146 -7.05 -12.11 -1.02
CA ASP A 146 -8.50 -12.28 -1.19
C ASP A 146 -9.28 -11.85 0.07
N GLN A 147 -8.75 -12.21 1.25
CA GLN A 147 -9.36 -11.84 2.52
C GLN A 147 -9.24 -10.32 2.77
N GLY A 148 -8.09 -9.75 2.49
CA GLY A 148 -7.90 -8.30 2.60
C GLY A 148 -8.89 -7.52 1.72
N TYR A 149 -9.10 -7.95 0.47
CA TYR A 149 -10.09 -7.32 -0.41
C TYR A 149 -11.53 -7.51 0.09
N ARG A 150 -11.89 -8.68 0.64
CA ARG A 150 -13.22 -8.89 1.24
C ARG A 150 -13.46 -8.00 2.46
N GLU A 151 -12.47 -7.81 3.32
CA GLU A 151 -12.56 -6.91 4.46
C GLU A 151 -12.70 -5.44 4.03
N MET A 152 -11.91 -5.00 3.04
CA MET A 152 -12.04 -3.66 2.48
C MET A 152 -13.41 -3.44 1.81
N TYR A 153 -13.95 -4.47 1.14
CA TYR A 153 -15.32 -4.43 0.61
C TYR A 153 -16.36 -4.32 1.73
N ARG A 154 -16.23 -5.13 2.78
CA ARG A 154 -17.16 -5.16 3.91
C ARG A 154 -17.32 -3.80 4.58
N VAL A 155 -16.21 -3.11 4.84
CA VAL A 155 -16.22 -1.83 5.55
C VAL A 155 -16.64 -0.64 4.67
N LEU A 156 -16.56 -0.75 3.34
CA LEU A 156 -17.02 0.30 2.44
C LEU A 156 -18.54 0.39 2.42
N LYS A 157 -19.08 1.60 2.37
CA LYS A 157 -20.50 1.87 2.12
C LYS A 157 -20.88 1.50 0.68
N PRO A 158 -22.16 1.20 0.39
CA PRO A 158 -22.63 1.11 -0.99
C PRO A 158 -22.29 2.38 -1.79
N GLY A 159 -21.66 2.21 -2.96
CA GLY A 159 -21.13 3.31 -3.75
C GLY A 159 -19.77 3.87 -3.28
N GLY A 160 -19.23 3.36 -2.18
CA GLY A 160 -17.91 3.72 -1.67
C GLY A 160 -16.78 3.33 -2.62
N THR A 161 -15.68 4.07 -2.57
CA THR A 161 -14.56 3.94 -3.51
C THR A 161 -13.36 3.23 -2.87
N LEU A 162 -12.87 2.19 -3.53
CA LEU A 162 -11.55 1.60 -3.28
C LEU A 162 -10.51 2.23 -4.21
N CYS A 163 -9.36 2.64 -3.66
CA CYS A 163 -8.21 3.10 -4.44
C CYS A 163 -6.92 2.42 -3.97
N VAL A 164 -6.31 1.62 -4.84
CA VAL A 164 -5.05 0.93 -4.56
C VAL A 164 -3.95 1.48 -5.44
N VAL A 165 -2.85 1.90 -4.82
CA VAL A 165 -1.60 2.26 -5.50
C VAL A 165 -0.59 1.14 -5.24
N GLU A 166 -0.09 0.48 -6.29
CA GLU A 166 0.86 -0.60 -6.10
C GLU A 166 1.99 -0.54 -7.14
N LEU A 167 3.17 -0.97 -6.72
CA LEU A 167 4.30 -1.12 -7.63
C LEU A 167 3.99 -2.22 -8.63
N SER A 168 4.38 -2.01 -9.86
CA SER A 168 4.12 -2.93 -10.96
C SER A 168 5.32 -3.06 -11.89
N THR A 169 5.27 -4.06 -12.72
CA THR A 169 6.33 -4.39 -13.65
C THR A 169 6.02 -3.87 -15.04
N PRO A 170 6.92 -3.10 -15.66
CA PRO A 170 6.72 -2.59 -17.02
C PRO A 170 6.47 -3.72 -18.02
N THR A 171 5.48 -3.53 -18.90
CA THR A 171 5.16 -4.50 -19.97
C THR A 171 5.99 -4.30 -21.24
N ASN A 172 6.51 -3.09 -21.46
CA ASN A 172 7.43 -2.81 -22.58
C ASN A 172 8.79 -3.45 -22.31
N ARG A 173 9.27 -4.26 -23.24
CA ARG A 173 10.53 -5.04 -23.08
C ARG A 173 11.77 -4.19 -22.83
N VAL A 174 11.88 -3.03 -23.49
CA VAL A 174 13.03 -2.12 -23.33
C VAL A 174 13.00 -1.46 -21.96
N VAL A 175 11.83 -0.92 -21.56
CA VAL A 175 11.66 -0.33 -20.23
C VAL A 175 11.88 -1.38 -19.15
N ARG A 176 11.39 -2.60 -19.37
CA ARG A 176 11.56 -3.73 -18.47
C ARG A 176 13.04 -4.05 -18.24
N TRP A 177 13.85 -4.06 -19.27
CA TRP A 177 15.29 -4.33 -19.14
C TRP A 177 16.00 -3.30 -18.24
N PHE A 178 15.71 -2.00 -18.42
CA PHE A 178 16.24 -0.94 -17.54
C PHE A 178 15.70 -1.06 -16.11
N TYR A 179 14.42 -1.38 -15.97
CA TYR A 179 13.78 -1.60 -14.67
C TYR A 179 14.42 -2.77 -13.91
N ASP A 180 14.63 -3.89 -14.56
CA ASP A 180 15.25 -5.08 -13.96
C ASP A 180 16.69 -4.76 -13.54
N LEU A 181 17.47 -4.07 -14.39
CA LEU A 181 18.80 -3.60 -14.03
C LEU A 181 18.78 -2.73 -12.76
N TYR A 182 17.85 -1.80 -12.70
CA TYR A 182 17.71 -0.90 -11.56
C TYR A 182 17.27 -1.63 -10.28
N THR A 183 16.23 -2.45 -10.37
CA THR A 183 15.64 -3.11 -9.20
C THR A 183 16.47 -4.26 -8.67
N LEU A 184 17.18 -5.00 -9.52
CA LEU A 184 17.97 -6.16 -9.11
C LEU A 184 19.40 -5.81 -8.67
N HIS A 185 19.94 -4.68 -9.12
CA HIS A 185 21.33 -4.31 -8.83
C HIS A 185 21.48 -3.02 -8.04
N ILE A 186 20.75 -1.95 -8.41
CA ILE A 186 20.93 -0.63 -7.78
C ILE A 186 20.19 -0.57 -6.45
N ILE A 187 18.94 -1.00 -6.38
CA ILE A 187 18.13 -0.96 -5.15
C ILE A 187 18.79 -1.76 -4.00
N PRO A 188 19.21 -3.03 -4.18
CA PRO A 188 19.86 -3.78 -3.12
C PRO A 188 21.20 -3.16 -2.67
N PHE A 189 21.96 -2.59 -3.62
CA PHE A 189 23.22 -1.92 -3.30
C PHE A 189 22.99 -0.67 -2.43
N VAL A 190 22.10 0.22 -2.84
CA VAL A 190 21.78 1.44 -2.08
C VAL A 190 21.12 1.11 -0.73
N GLY A 191 20.22 0.12 -0.71
CA GLY A 191 19.52 -0.33 0.50
C GLY A 191 20.48 -0.89 1.55
N SER A 192 21.48 -1.66 1.12
CA SER A 192 22.47 -2.25 2.03
C SER A 192 23.38 -1.23 2.75
N LEU A 193 23.50 -0.02 2.19
CA LEU A 193 24.38 1.02 2.74
C LEU A 193 23.79 1.76 3.95
N LYS A 194 22.46 1.84 4.07
CA LYS A 194 21.83 2.74 5.04
C LYS A 194 20.84 2.10 6.03
N SER A 195 20.16 1.01 5.69
CA SER A 195 19.16 0.40 6.58
C SER A 195 19.65 -0.81 7.37
N GLY A 196 20.75 -1.42 6.97
CA GLY A 196 21.29 -2.62 7.60
C GLY A 196 20.49 -3.91 7.32
N ASP A 197 19.30 -3.83 6.73
CA ASP A 197 18.42 -4.97 6.45
C ASP A 197 18.44 -5.34 4.95
N ARG A 198 19.39 -6.20 4.57
CA ARG A 198 19.55 -6.66 3.18
C ARG A 198 18.37 -7.49 2.69
N ASP A 199 17.72 -8.22 3.57
CA ASP A 199 16.64 -9.13 3.20
C ASP A 199 15.37 -8.37 2.82
N ALA A 200 15.07 -7.25 3.46
CA ALA A 200 14.00 -6.34 3.07
C ALA A 200 14.13 -5.86 1.61
N TYR A 201 15.36 -5.58 1.17
CA TYR A 201 15.60 -5.12 -0.23
C TYR A 201 15.66 -6.27 -1.25
N ARG A 202 15.89 -7.50 -0.82
CA ARG A 202 15.70 -8.69 -1.67
C ARG A 202 14.23 -9.07 -1.80
N TYR A 203 13.46 -8.90 -0.73
CA TYR A 203 12.02 -9.14 -0.72
C TYR A 203 11.26 -8.21 -1.67
N LEU A 204 11.68 -6.93 -1.76
CA LEU A 204 10.98 -5.92 -2.56
C LEU A 204 10.80 -6.32 -4.04
N PRO A 205 11.83 -6.61 -4.85
CA PRO A 205 11.64 -6.98 -6.25
C PRO A 205 10.88 -8.30 -6.42
N LEU A 206 11.05 -9.26 -5.51
CA LEU A 206 10.35 -10.54 -5.56
C LEU A 206 8.84 -10.35 -5.32
N SER A 207 8.46 -9.57 -4.31
CA SER A 207 7.06 -9.29 -4.01
C SER A 207 6.37 -8.47 -5.10
N ILE A 208 7.07 -7.52 -5.74
CA ILE A 208 6.55 -6.77 -6.88
C ILE A 208 6.29 -7.68 -8.09
N ALA A 209 7.21 -8.60 -8.37
CA ALA A 209 7.07 -9.49 -9.52
C ALA A 209 5.94 -10.52 -9.35
N ALA A 210 5.63 -10.89 -8.11
CA ALA A 210 4.67 -11.96 -7.79
C ALA A 210 3.26 -11.46 -7.44
N VAL A 211 3.09 -10.17 -7.08
CA VAL A 211 1.75 -9.63 -6.81
C VAL A 211 0.93 -9.62 -8.10
N PRO A 212 -0.36 -9.98 -8.06
CA PRO A 212 -1.25 -9.86 -9.21
C PRO A 212 -1.26 -8.44 -9.79
N GLN A 213 -1.23 -8.29 -11.11
CA GLN A 213 -1.11 -7.00 -11.78
C GLN A 213 -2.10 -6.85 -12.94
N GLY A 214 -2.49 -5.61 -13.23
CA GLY A 214 -3.37 -5.33 -14.35
C GLY A 214 -4.73 -5.99 -14.20
N GLU A 215 -5.12 -6.81 -15.17
CA GLU A 215 -6.42 -7.48 -15.17
C GLU A 215 -6.57 -8.51 -14.05
N ASP A 216 -5.48 -9.22 -13.69
CA ASP A 216 -5.50 -10.19 -12.60
C ASP A 216 -5.85 -9.51 -11.25
N MET A 217 -5.35 -8.29 -11.01
CA MET A 217 -5.71 -7.52 -9.83
C MET A 217 -7.18 -7.07 -9.87
N LEU A 218 -7.68 -6.65 -11.02
CA LEU A 218 -9.09 -6.29 -11.19
C LEU A 218 -10.02 -7.50 -11.00
N GLU A 219 -9.58 -8.68 -11.42
CA GLU A 219 -10.32 -9.93 -11.19
C GLU A 219 -10.45 -10.24 -9.70
N LEU A 220 -9.37 -10.09 -8.92
CA LEU A 220 -9.43 -10.24 -7.46
C LEU A 220 -10.43 -9.27 -6.81
N MET A 221 -10.42 -8.02 -7.25
CA MET A 221 -11.39 -7.04 -6.76
C MET A 221 -12.82 -7.47 -7.11
N ARG A 222 -13.07 -7.96 -8.34
CA ARG A 222 -14.39 -8.47 -8.75
C ARG A 222 -14.84 -9.67 -7.91
N GLN A 223 -13.93 -10.60 -7.62
CA GLN A 223 -14.23 -11.78 -6.78
C GLN A 223 -14.55 -11.38 -5.33
N ALA A 224 -14.01 -10.27 -4.83
CA ALA A 224 -14.37 -9.72 -3.53
C ALA A 224 -15.71 -8.95 -3.53
N GLY A 225 -16.31 -8.72 -4.71
CA GLY A 225 -17.61 -8.05 -4.87
C GLY A 225 -17.54 -6.64 -5.47
N PHE A 226 -16.36 -6.09 -5.72
CA PHE A 226 -16.21 -4.75 -6.29
C PHE A 226 -16.66 -4.69 -7.76
N GLY A 227 -17.37 -3.62 -8.10
CA GLY A 227 -17.73 -3.25 -9.47
C GLY A 227 -16.89 -2.10 -10.02
N HIS A 228 -17.10 -1.77 -11.30
CA HIS A 228 -16.51 -0.60 -11.98
C HIS A 228 -14.97 -0.50 -11.83
N GLY A 229 -14.29 -1.65 -11.84
CA GLY A 229 -12.84 -1.73 -11.71
C GLY A 229 -12.12 -1.08 -12.89
N ALA A 230 -11.12 -0.24 -12.60
CA ALA A 230 -10.26 0.38 -13.59
C ALA A 230 -8.80 0.40 -13.14
N VAL A 231 -7.86 0.27 -14.09
CA VAL A 231 -6.43 0.37 -13.83
C VAL A 231 -5.81 1.49 -14.66
N GLN A 232 -4.99 2.32 -14.02
CA GLN A 232 -4.15 3.32 -14.66
C GLN A 232 -2.68 3.04 -14.38
N ARG A 233 -1.90 2.76 -15.41
CA ARG A 233 -0.45 2.59 -15.30
C ARG A 233 0.25 3.94 -15.36
N LEU A 234 1.20 4.15 -14.45
CA LEU A 234 2.03 5.35 -14.35
C LEU A 234 3.50 5.03 -14.58
N THR A 235 4.30 6.03 -14.95
CA THR A 235 5.76 5.92 -15.11
C THR A 235 6.13 4.66 -15.91
N PHE A 236 5.63 4.58 -17.14
CA PHE A 236 5.88 3.45 -18.06
C PHE A 236 5.48 2.07 -17.51
N GLY A 237 4.60 2.03 -16.48
CA GLY A 237 4.11 0.80 -15.88
C GLY A 237 4.90 0.33 -14.65
N THR A 238 5.71 1.19 -14.03
CA THR A 238 6.39 0.87 -12.76
C THR A 238 5.49 1.04 -11.54
N CYS A 239 4.36 1.73 -11.71
CA CYS A 239 3.31 1.89 -10.71
C CYS A 239 1.95 1.78 -11.40
N SER A 240 0.99 1.18 -10.73
CA SER A 240 -0.41 1.08 -11.16
C SER A 240 -1.34 1.62 -10.09
N ILE A 241 -2.35 2.37 -10.50
CA ILE A 241 -3.46 2.78 -9.64
C ILE A 241 -4.70 2.01 -10.08
N TYR A 242 -5.29 1.29 -9.14
CA TYR A 242 -6.55 0.58 -9.33
C TYR A 242 -7.64 1.33 -8.58
N THR A 243 -8.80 1.48 -9.20
CA THR A 243 -10.00 2.03 -8.58
C THR A 243 -11.16 1.09 -8.82
N ALA A 244 -12.01 0.92 -7.80
CA ALA A 244 -13.22 0.12 -7.91
C ALA A 244 -14.29 0.70 -6.97
N GLN A 245 -15.55 0.27 -7.10
CA GLN A 245 -16.67 0.70 -6.27
C GLN A 245 -17.35 -0.51 -5.64
N ARG A 246 -17.87 -0.32 -4.45
CA ARG A 246 -18.79 -1.26 -3.82
C ARG A 246 -20.22 -1.09 -4.32
#